data_de2ecd38c7944c1704089b44ec6cea5f
#
_entry.id   de2ecd38c7944c1704089b44ec6cea5f
#
_cell.length_a   1.000
_cell.length_b   1.000
_cell.length_c   1.000
_cell.angle_alpha   90.00
_cell.angle_beta   90.00
_cell.angle_gamma   90.00
#
_symmetry.space_group_name_H-M   'P 1'
#
loop_
_entity.id
_entity.type
_entity.pdbx_description
1 polymer ?
#
loop_
_entity_poly.entity_id
_entity_poly.type
_entity_poly.pdbx_seq_one_letter_code
_entity_poly.pdbx_strand_id
1 'polypeptide(L)'
;MKFEISHKIIALGFVITFAFLVFSCQPQQQQIGGAQTPTDAYKMLYAAVKSKNPENIKKMMSKDSMIFAEGAAKQQNKSLESVLENGFYASTFSATLPKMRDERIKDNFGALEVWNEKERLWEDVAFIREEDGWKIAVGDIFKGTYQSPGKSQSIVEKENANAMNPNNAMSRGNINTNVDMNKIPVTNVQPKPPLANKDATGEKKK
;
A
#
# COMPACT_ATOMS: atom_id res chain seq x y z
N MET A 1 20.28 -28.80 -71.04
CA MET A 1 19.58 -29.14 -69.77
C MET A 1 19.18 -27.85 -69.10
N LYS A 2 17.86 -27.48 -69.15
CA LYS A 2 17.33 -26.28 -68.46
C LYS A 2 16.81 -26.73 -67.11
N PHE A 3 17.37 -26.21 -66.03
CA PHE A 3 16.86 -26.41 -64.68
C PHE A 3 15.68 -25.48 -64.46
N GLU A 4 14.48 -26.00 -64.49
CA GLU A 4 13.30 -25.34 -64.03
C GLU A 4 13.27 -25.43 -62.47
N ILE A 5 13.78 -24.40 -61.77
CA ILE A 5 13.65 -24.28 -60.34
C ILE A 5 12.21 -23.90 -60.06
N SER A 6 11.48 -24.85 -59.52
CA SER A 6 10.08 -24.75 -59.24
C SER A 6 9.78 -23.61 -58.25
N HIS A 7 9.05 -22.60 -58.69
CA HIS A 7 8.57 -21.45 -57.91
C HIS A 7 7.73 -21.83 -56.66
N LYS A 8 7.39 -23.12 -56.55
CA LYS A 8 6.60 -23.66 -55.41
C LYS A 8 7.40 -23.82 -54.13
N ILE A 9 8.75 -23.92 -54.24
CA ILE A 9 9.61 -24.07 -53.04
C ILE A 9 9.86 -22.71 -52.38
N ILE A 10 9.85 -21.62 -53.15
CA ILE A 10 10.06 -20.26 -52.60
C ILE A 10 8.83 -19.77 -51.83
N ALA A 11 7.61 -20.16 -52.26
CA ALA A 11 6.38 -19.79 -51.58
C ALA A 11 6.21 -20.47 -50.21
N LEU A 12 6.76 -21.69 -50.06
CA LEU A 12 6.63 -22.42 -48.79
C LEU A 12 7.60 -21.89 -47.71
N GLY A 13 8.76 -21.35 -48.12
CA GLY A 13 9.76 -20.75 -47.21
C GLY A 13 9.28 -19.42 -46.59
N PHE A 14 8.42 -18.65 -47.29
CA PHE A 14 7.98 -17.33 -46.83
C PHE A 14 6.80 -17.40 -45.83
N VAL A 15 6.03 -18.49 -45.85
CA VAL A 15 4.90 -18.69 -44.92
C VAL A 15 5.40 -19.13 -43.55
N ILE A 16 6.54 -19.85 -43.48
CA ILE A 16 7.07 -20.35 -42.19
C ILE A 16 7.78 -19.24 -41.42
N THR A 17 8.37 -18.24 -42.09
CA THR A 17 9.05 -17.12 -41.42
C THR A 17 8.09 -16.07 -40.80
N PHE A 18 6.84 -16.00 -41.27
CA PHE A 18 5.88 -15.03 -40.76
C PHE A 18 5.14 -15.52 -39.50
N ALA A 19 5.18 -16.81 -39.19
CA ALA A 19 4.49 -17.40 -38.03
C ALA A 19 5.24 -17.18 -36.69
N PHE A 20 6.50 -16.71 -36.71
CA PHE A 20 7.31 -16.51 -35.50
C PHE A 20 7.25 -15.09 -34.90
N LEU A 21 6.57 -14.13 -35.53
CA LEU A 21 6.54 -12.74 -35.08
C LEU A 21 5.34 -12.35 -34.19
N VAL A 22 4.39 -13.27 -33.92
CA VAL A 22 3.22 -12.98 -33.09
C VAL A 22 3.32 -13.51 -31.65
N PHE A 23 4.50 -13.98 -31.21
CA PHE A 23 4.66 -14.59 -29.87
C PHE A 23 5.29 -13.65 -28.83
N SER A 24 5.32 -12.33 -29.05
CA SER A 24 6.03 -11.41 -28.14
C SER A 24 5.17 -10.43 -27.36
N CYS A 25 3.87 -10.66 -27.24
CA CYS A 25 3.03 -9.95 -26.28
C CYS A 25 2.21 -10.95 -25.46
N GLN A 26 2.89 -11.79 -24.68
CA GLN A 26 2.24 -12.28 -23.48
C GLN A 26 2.19 -11.11 -22.52
N PRO A 27 0.99 -10.67 -22.05
CA PRO A 27 0.95 -9.89 -20.86
C PRO A 27 1.67 -10.73 -19.81
N GLN A 28 2.73 -10.19 -19.21
CA GLN A 28 3.30 -10.78 -18.02
C GLN A 28 2.13 -10.90 -17.04
N GLN A 29 1.56 -12.10 -16.92
CA GLN A 29 0.84 -12.48 -15.74
C GLN A 29 1.85 -12.25 -14.62
N GLN A 30 1.72 -11.10 -13.95
CA GLN A 30 2.38 -10.90 -12.68
C GLN A 30 1.99 -12.12 -11.85
N GLN A 31 2.94 -13.03 -11.70
CA GLN A 31 2.84 -14.06 -10.69
C GLN A 31 2.58 -13.32 -9.39
N ILE A 32 1.35 -13.41 -8.92
CA ILE A 32 0.95 -12.94 -7.60
C ILE A 32 1.46 -14.02 -6.63
N GLY A 33 2.75 -14.16 -6.61
CA GLY A 33 3.54 -14.95 -5.68
C GLY A 33 4.50 -13.99 -5.04
N GLY A 34 4.16 -13.53 -3.85
CA GLY A 34 5.01 -12.89 -2.89
C GLY A 34 5.85 -11.71 -3.37
N ALA A 35 5.49 -10.53 -2.93
CA ALA A 35 6.37 -9.38 -3.10
C ALA A 35 7.75 -9.66 -2.47
N GLN A 36 8.83 -9.40 -3.21
CA GLN A 36 10.19 -9.69 -2.75
C GLN A 36 10.73 -8.59 -1.82
N THR A 37 10.21 -7.37 -1.94
CA THR A 37 10.59 -6.20 -1.15
C THR A 37 9.35 -5.43 -0.68
N PRO A 38 9.44 -4.60 0.37
CA PRO A 38 8.38 -3.66 0.74
C PRO A 38 7.95 -2.77 -0.43
N THR A 39 8.91 -2.29 -1.22
CA THR A 39 8.63 -1.49 -2.43
C THR A 39 7.81 -2.26 -3.45
N ASP A 40 8.11 -3.54 -3.69
CA ASP A 40 7.31 -4.37 -4.60
C ASP A 40 5.92 -4.62 -4.05
N ALA A 41 5.80 -4.89 -2.74
CA ALA A 41 4.52 -5.05 -2.06
C ALA A 41 3.63 -3.81 -2.23
N TYR A 42 4.19 -2.62 -2.06
CA TYR A 42 3.44 -1.39 -2.25
C TYR A 42 2.99 -1.20 -3.71
N LYS A 43 3.87 -1.46 -4.68
CA LYS A 43 3.51 -1.39 -6.11
C LYS A 43 2.38 -2.34 -6.47
N MET A 44 2.42 -3.57 -5.94
CA MET A 44 1.36 -4.56 -6.14
C MET A 44 0.06 -4.13 -5.49
N LEU A 45 0.10 -3.59 -4.26
CA LEU A 45 -1.07 -3.01 -3.60
C LEU A 45 -1.66 -1.87 -4.43
N TYR A 46 -0.83 -0.92 -4.87
CA TYR A 46 -1.26 0.19 -5.71
C TYR A 46 -1.96 -0.29 -6.98
N ALA A 47 -1.38 -1.27 -7.69
CA ALA A 47 -1.98 -1.87 -8.89
C ALA A 47 -3.32 -2.56 -8.58
N ALA A 48 -3.43 -3.26 -7.45
CA ALA A 48 -4.66 -3.92 -7.01
C ALA A 48 -5.77 -2.90 -6.71
N VAL A 49 -5.44 -1.81 -6.01
CA VAL A 49 -6.38 -0.70 -5.73
C VAL A 49 -6.82 -0.02 -7.03
N LYS A 50 -5.89 0.28 -7.94
CA LYS A 50 -6.20 0.90 -9.24
C LYS A 50 -7.09 0.04 -10.12
N SER A 51 -6.89 -1.27 -10.10
CA SER A 51 -7.74 -2.21 -10.85
C SER A 51 -9.06 -2.53 -10.14
N LYS A 52 -9.28 -1.98 -8.92
CA LYS A 52 -10.44 -2.25 -8.07
C LYS A 52 -10.66 -3.76 -7.86
N ASN A 53 -9.56 -4.50 -7.68
CA ASN A 53 -9.60 -5.94 -7.49
C ASN A 53 -9.45 -6.29 -5.99
N PRO A 54 -10.55 -6.54 -5.27
CA PRO A 54 -10.53 -6.78 -3.84
C PRO A 54 -9.75 -8.04 -3.47
N GLU A 55 -9.78 -9.07 -4.30
CA GLU A 55 -9.02 -10.30 -4.04
C GLU A 55 -7.52 -10.08 -4.08
N ASN A 56 -7.04 -9.23 -4.98
CA ASN A 56 -5.64 -8.88 -5.04
C ASN A 56 -5.25 -7.96 -3.86
N ILE A 57 -6.14 -7.06 -3.43
CA ILE A 57 -5.92 -6.25 -2.23
C ILE A 57 -5.80 -7.15 -1.00
N LYS A 58 -6.73 -8.11 -0.81
CA LYS A 58 -6.69 -9.09 0.29
C LYS A 58 -5.38 -9.87 0.33
N LYS A 59 -4.87 -10.30 -0.83
CA LYS A 59 -3.58 -11.01 -0.94
C LYS A 59 -2.39 -10.18 -0.49
N MET A 60 -2.48 -8.86 -0.54
CA MET A 60 -1.41 -7.96 -0.08
C MET A 60 -1.45 -7.69 1.43
N MET A 61 -2.52 -8.07 2.12
CA MET A 61 -2.66 -7.89 3.57
C MET A 61 -2.00 -9.02 4.34
N SER A 62 -1.40 -8.69 5.49
CA SER A 62 -0.99 -9.71 6.48
C SER A 62 -2.22 -10.40 7.09
N LYS A 63 -2.01 -11.54 7.74
CA LYS A 63 -3.07 -12.25 8.47
C LYS A 63 -3.73 -11.35 9.52
N ASP A 64 -2.92 -10.61 10.29
CA ASP A 64 -3.44 -9.70 11.32
C ASP A 64 -4.15 -8.49 10.69
N SER A 65 -3.68 -7.99 9.54
CA SER A 65 -4.36 -6.93 8.80
C SER A 65 -5.72 -7.36 8.26
N MET A 66 -5.85 -8.61 7.85
CA MET A 66 -7.15 -9.16 7.44
C MET A 66 -8.12 -9.27 8.62
N ILE A 67 -7.66 -9.77 9.78
CA ILE A 67 -8.48 -9.83 10.99
C ILE A 67 -8.92 -8.42 11.41
N PHE A 68 -8.02 -7.45 11.35
CA PHE A 68 -8.34 -6.05 11.62
C PHE A 68 -9.40 -5.50 10.66
N ALA A 69 -9.27 -5.77 9.36
CA ALA A 69 -10.23 -5.33 8.35
C ALA A 69 -11.62 -5.92 8.56
N GLU A 70 -11.71 -7.21 8.88
CA GLU A 70 -12.97 -7.89 9.18
C GLU A 70 -13.64 -7.32 10.44
N GLY A 71 -12.85 -7.04 11.48
CA GLY A 71 -13.33 -6.38 12.70
C GLY A 71 -13.89 -4.98 12.41
N ALA A 72 -13.15 -4.18 11.63
CA ALA A 72 -13.57 -2.85 11.21
C ALA A 72 -14.84 -2.87 10.34
N ALA A 73 -14.95 -3.84 9.44
CA ALA A 73 -16.13 -4.02 8.60
C ALA A 73 -17.38 -4.29 9.44
N LYS A 74 -17.29 -5.20 10.40
CA LYS A 74 -18.38 -5.52 11.34
C LYS A 74 -18.76 -4.29 12.19
N GLN A 75 -17.77 -3.61 12.75
CA GLN A 75 -18.00 -2.43 13.60
C GLN A 75 -18.66 -1.27 12.85
N GLN A 76 -18.28 -1.06 11.58
CA GLN A 76 -18.78 0.02 10.74
C GLN A 76 -20.05 -0.36 9.96
N ASN A 77 -20.51 -1.61 10.05
CA ASN A 77 -21.60 -2.18 9.23
C ASN A 77 -21.36 -1.96 7.72
N LYS A 78 -20.11 -2.23 7.29
CA LYS A 78 -19.68 -2.13 5.89
C LYS A 78 -19.22 -3.49 5.37
N SER A 79 -19.13 -3.62 4.04
CA SER A 79 -18.48 -4.80 3.45
C SER A 79 -16.96 -4.77 3.68
N LEU A 80 -16.33 -5.93 3.70
CA LEU A 80 -14.88 -6.06 3.80
C LEU A 80 -14.18 -5.37 2.63
N GLU A 81 -14.72 -5.49 1.43
CA GLU A 81 -14.21 -4.83 0.22
C GLU A 81 -14.19 -3.32 0.35
N SER A 82 -15.25 -2.73 0.95
CA SER A 82 -15.31 -1.30 1.20
C SER A 82 -14.26 -0.82 2.21
N VAL A 83 -13.93 -1.64 3.22
CA VAL A 83 -12.89 -1.32 4.21
C VAL A 83 -11.50 -1.43 3.59
N LEU A 84 -11.32 -2.39 2.68
CA LEU A 84 -10.04 -2.63 2.00
C LEU A 84 -9.83 -1.76 0.75
N GLU A 85 -10.81 -0.94 0.36
CA GLU A 85 -10.83 -0.20 -0.91
C GLU A 85 -9.50 0.52 -1.25
N ASN A 86 -8.83 1.07 -0.25
CA ASN A 86 -7.55 1.78 -0.39
C ASN A 86 -6.35 1.04 0.22
N GLY A 87 -6.51 -0.21 0.62
CA GLY A 87 -5.44 -0.95 1.28
C GLY A 87 -4.91 -0.27 2.54
N PHE A 88 -5.76 0.52 3.23
CA PHE A 88 -5.47 1.32 4.43
C PHE A 88 -4.58 2.55 4.24
N TYR A 89 -4.11 2.85 3.04
CA TYR A 89 -3.22 3.99 2.78
C TYR A 89 -3.83 4.96 1.76
N ALA A 90 -3.88 6.24 2.10
CA ALA A 90 -4.46 7.25 1.23
C ALA A 90 -3.63 7.50 -0.03
N SER A 91 -2.32 7.27 0.03
CA SER A 91 -1.41 7.38 -1.12
C SER A 91 -1.76 6.45 -2.28
N THR A 92 -2.46 5.33 -2.03
CA THR A 92 -2.90 4.41 -3.10
C THR A 92 -3.96 5.02 -4.03
N PHE A 93 -4.66 6.07 -3.61
CA PHE A 93 -5.62 6.79 -4.45
C PHE A 93 -4.98 7.76 -5.44
N SER A 94 -3.69 8.00 -5.34
CA SER A 94 -2.94 8.87 -6.27
C SER A 94 -3.19 8.48 -7.73
N ALA A 95 -3.28 9.46 -8.64
CA ALA A 95 -3.56 9.18 -10.05
C ALA A 95 -2.46 8.35 -10.72
N THR A 96 -1.22 8.61 -10.35
CA THR A 96 -0.02 7.87 -10.78
C THR A 96 0.64 7.21 -9.59
N LEU A 97 1.52 6.23 -9.84
CA LEU A 97 2.29 5.58 -8.79
C LEU A 97 3.05 6.63 -7.97
N PRO A 98 2.81 6.73 -6.66
CA PRO A 98 3.46 7.72 -5.81
C PRO A 98 4.97 7.60 -5.79
N LYS A 99 5.66 8.70 -5.45
CA LYS A 99 7.09 8.64 -5.15
C LYS A 99 7.30 7.80 -3.89
N MET A 100 8.34 7.00 -3.90
CA MET A 100 8.75 6.14 -2.79
C MET A 100 10.20 6.43 -2.44
N ARG A 101 10.54 6.34 -1.13
CA ARG A 101 11.90 6.47 -0.62
C ARG A 101 12.06 5.71 0.69
N ASP A 102 13.26 5.60 1.17
CA ASP A 102 13.58 5.12 2.52
C ASP A 102 12.97 3.75 2.85
N GLU A 103 13.23 2.77 1.94
CA GLU A 103 12.91 1.39 2.24
C GLU A 103 13.84 0.89 3.36
N ARG A 104 13.23 0.43 4.46
CA ARG A 104 13.93 -0.07 5.64
C ARG A 104 13.46 -1.48 5.94
N ILE A 105 14.40 -2.38 6.20
CA ILE A 105 14.13 -3.78 6.51
C ILE A 105 14.95 -4.16 7.75
N LYS A 106 14.30 -4.79 8.71
CA LYS A 106 14.92 -5.44 9.85
C LYS A 106 14.19 -6.74 10.16
N ASP A 107 14.88 -7.85 10.00
CA ASP A 107 14.32 -9.18 10.16
C ASP A 107 13.09 -9.40 9.24
N ASN A 108 11.92 -9.66 9.80
CA ASN A 108 10.67 -9.83 9.09
C ASN A 108 9.82 -8.55 9.04
N PHE A 109 10.36 -7.41 9.47
CA PHE A 109 9.65 -6.13 9.48
C PHE A 109 10.23 -5.20 8.43
N GLY A 110 9.36 -4.53 7.71
CA GLY A 110 9.73 -3.56 6.69
C GLY A 110 8.95 -2.26 6.84
N ALA A 111 9.53 -1.19 6.33
CA ALA A 111 8.84 0.10 6.20
C ALA A 111 9.29 0.78 4.91
N LEU A 112 8.42 1.62 4.36
CA LEU A 112 8.66 2.37 3.13
C LEU A 112 7.97 3.72 3.25
N GLU A 113 8.69 4.82 3.00
CA GLU A 113 8.05 6.12 2.87
C GLU A 113 7.44 6.28 1.48
N VAL A 114 6.16 6.60 1.44
CA VAL A 114 5.39 6.85 0.23
C VAL A 114 4.81 8.26 0.27
N TRP A 115 4.95 9.01 -0.82
CA TRP A 115 4.44 10.36 -0.90
C TRP A 115 2.92 10.38 -1.06
N ASN A 116 2.23 10.96 -0.07
CA ASN A 116 0.81 11.27 -0.16
C ASN A 116 0.64 12.68 -0.75
N GLU A 117 0.21 12.74 -2.00
CA GLU A 117 0.08 14.01 -2.72
C GLU A 117 -1.04 14.90 -2.15
N LYS A 118 -2.12 14.30 -1.68
CA LYS A 118 -3.27 15.02 -1.11
C LYS A 118 -2.90 15.70 0.20
N GLU A 119 -2.25 14.98 1.09
CA GLU A 119 -1.86 15.47 2.41
C GLU A 119 -0.48 16.17 2.39
N ARG A 120 0.26 16.07 1.27
CA ARG A 120 1.61 16.63 1.07
C ARG A 120 2.60 16.19 2.15
N LEU A 121 2.58 14.92 2.49
CA LEU A 121 3.46 14.30 3.48
C LEU A 121 3.94 12.92 3.02
N TRP A 122 5.00 12.45 3.66
CA TRP A 122 5.47 11.08 3.51
C TRP A 122 4.72 10.20 4.50
N GLU A 123 3.97 9.21 3.98
CA GLU A 123 3.35 8.14 4.76
C GLU A 123 4.38 7.03 4.99
N ASP A 124 4.55 6.61 6.23
CA ASP A 124 5.40 5.46 6.57
C ASP A 124 4.55 4.19 6.53
N VAL A 125 4.67 3.44 5.44
CA VAL A 125 3.91 2.22 5.18
C VAL A 125 4.63 1.04 5.84
N ALA A 126 3.92 0.31 6.69
CA ALA A 126 4.45 -0.83 7.42
C ALA A 126 4.22 -2.15 6.68
N PHE A 127 5.23 -3.03 6.74
CA PHE A 127 5.19 -4.35 6.11
C PHE A 127 5.70 -5.42 7.06
N ILE A 128 5.17 -6.63 6.90
CA ILE A 128 5.68 -7.84 7.52
C ILE A 128 5.96 -8.89 6.44
N ARG A 129 7.01 -9.68 6.63
CA ARG A 129 7.33 -10.78 5.74
C ARG A 129 6.66 -12.06 6.23
N GLU A 130 5.75 -12.59 5.43
CA GLU A 130 5.13 -13.89 5.59
C GLU A 130 5.75 -14.92 4.62
N GLU A 131 5.30 -16.17 4.65
CA GLU A 131 5.86 -17.27 3.84
C GLU A 131 5.79 -16.96 2.33
N ASP A 132 4.73 -16.27 1.89
CA ASP A 132 4.47 -15.92 0.51
C ASP A 132 4.93 -14.49 0.12
N GLY A 133 5.74 -13.83 0.98
CA GLY A 133 6.38 -12.54 0.70
C GLY A 133 5.95 -11.40 1.61
N TRP A 134 6.28 -10.18 1.21
CA TRP A 134 5.98 -8.97 1.99
C TRP A 134 4.51 -8.59 1.89
N LYS A 135 3.92 -8.28 3.05
CA LYS A 135 2.49 -7.94 3.25
C LYS A 135 2.34 -6.63 4.00
N ILE A 136 1.22 -5.96 3.80
CA ILE A 136 0.82 -4.77 4.53
C ILE A 136 0.50 -5.15 5.99
N ALA A 137 1.13 -4.47 6.94
CA ALA A 137 1.15 -4.83 8.37
C ALA A 137 0.33 -3.88 9.26
N VAL A 138 -0.79 -3.34 8.77
CA VAL A 138 -1.63 -2.43 9.57
C VAL A 138 -2.20 -3.13 10.80
N GLY A 139 -2.74 -4.32 10.65
CA GLY A 139 -3.27 -5.12 11.77
C GLY A 139 -2.20 -5.47 12.80
N ASP A 140 -0.98 -5.75 12.34
CA ASP A 140 0.16 -6.05 13.20
C ASP A 140 0.56 -4.85 14.07
N ILE A 141 0.43 -3.62 13.53
CA ILE A 141 0.61 -2.38 14.32
C ILE A 141 -0.45 -2.30 15.41
N PHE A 142 -1.73 -2.45 15.07
CA PHE A 142 -2.83 -2.36 16.04
C PHE A 142 -2.78 -3.45 17.11
N LYS A 143 -2.30 -4.64 16.75
CA LYS A 143 -2.09 -5.75 17.68
C LYS A 143 -0.85 -5.57 18.57
N GLY A 144 0.06 -4.68 18.19
CA GLY A 144 1.33 -4.44 18.89
C GLY A 144 2.40 -5.49 18.62
N THR A 145 2.28 -6.24 17.54
CA THR A 145 3.27 -7.25 17.11
C THR A 145 4.29 -6.71 16.11
N TYR A 146 3.98 -5.58 15.46
CA TYR A 146 4.89 -4.94 14.53
C TYR A 146 6.06 -4.24 15.25
N GLN A 147 7.27 -4.44 14.73
CA GLN A 147 8.48 -3.77 15.19
C GLN A 147 9.03 -2.89 14.07
N SER A 148 9.12 -1.57 14.33
CA SER A 148 9.65 -0.64 13.32
C SER A 148 11.11 -0.99 12.98
N PRO A 149 11.48 -1.03 11.69
CA PRO A 149 12.86 -1.24 11.27
C PRO A 149 13.76 -0.01 11.47
N GLY A 150 13.27 1.03 12.10
CA GLY A 150 14.01 2.26 12.39
C GLY A 150 13.19 3.52 12.12
N LYS A 151 13.76 4.68 12.45
CA LYS A 151 13.14 5.98 12.18
C LYS A 151 13.09 6.25 10.68
N SER A 152 11.98 6.80 10.22
CA SER A 152 11.84 7.22 8.83
C SER A 152 12.67 8.47 8.52
N GLN A 153 13.03 8.65 7.26
CA GLN A 153 13.80 9.81 6.82
C GLN A 153 13.07 11.12 7.14
N SER A 154 11.74 11.17 6.99
CA SER A 154 10.94 12.34 7.34
C SER A 154 10.98 12.69 8.83
N ILE A 155 11.09 11.69 9.72
CA ILE A 155 11.28 11.93 11.16
C ILE A 155 12.66 12.50 11.40
N VAL A 156 13.71 11.93 10.81
CA VAL A 156 15.09 12.42 10.93
C VAL A 156 15.23 13.86 10.40
N GLU A 157 14.62 14.15 9.24
CA GLU A 157 14.58 15.50 8.66
C GLU A 157 13.92 16.51 9.60
N LYS A 158 12.79 16.15 10.23
CA LYS A 158 12.10 17.00 11.23
C LYS A 158 12.93 17.20 12.50
N GLU A 159 13.56 16.14 13.01
CA GLU A 159 14.43 16.23 14.19
C GLU A 159 15.61 17.17 13.92
N ASN A 160 16.26 17.06 12.76
CA ASN A 160 17.36 17.91 12.35
C ASN A 160 16.92 19.38 12.17
N ALA A 161 15.78 19.61 11.52
CA ALA A 161 15.25 20.98 11.37
C ALA A 161 14.92 21.61 12.73
N ASN A 162 14.39 20.85 13.68
CA ASN A 162 14.11 21.33 15.03
C ASN A 162 15.41 21.60 15.83
N ALA A 163 16.46 20.79 15.64
CA ALA A 163 17.74 20.98 16.28
C ALA A 163 18.49 22.26 15.81
N MET A 164 18.24 22.65 14.55
CA MET A 164 18.82 23.85 13.94
C MET A 164 18.06 25.15 14.26
N ASN A 165 16.88 25.06 14.90
CA ASN A 165 16.10 26.23 15.26
C ASN A 165 16.62 26.85 16.56
N PRO A 166 17.22 28.09 16.53
CA PRO A 166 17.83 28.72 17.69
C PRO A 166 16.86 29.00 18.85
N ASN A 167 15.53 29.05 18.54
CA ASN A 167 14.50 29.26 19.56
C ASN A 167 14.21 28.01 20.41
N ASN A 168 14.74 26.85 20.05
CA ASN A 168 14.58 25.59 20.80
C ASN A 168 15.74 25.33 21.79
N ALA A 169 16.75 26.21 21.87
CA ALA A 169 17.89 26.05 22.77
C ALA A 169 17.51 26.12 24.27
N MET A 170 16.32 26.63 24.61
CA MET A 170 15.87 26.75 26.01
C MET A 170 15.06 25.55 26.54
N SER A 171 14.77 24.53 25.73
CA SER A 171 13.97 23.37 26.17
C SER A 171 14.77 22.06 26.24
N ARG A 172 16.10 22.11 26.39
CA ARG A 172 16.96 20.93 26.62
C ARG A 172 16.94 20.39 28.04
N GLY A 173 15.85 20.56 28.77
CA GLY A 173 15.58 19.88 30.02
C GLY A 173 14.72 18.66 29.81
N ASN A 174 15.33 17.47 29.91
CA ASN A 174 14.65 16.19 30.07
C ASN A 174 13.95 15.60 28.82
N ILE A 175 14.75 15.12 27.87
CA ILE A 175 14.23 14.19 26.85
C ILE A 175 14.18 12.80 27.48
N ASN A 176 13.03 12.49 28.08
CA ASN A 176 12.66 11.12 28.40
C ASN A 176 12.42 10.39 27.07
N THR A 177 13.28 9.43 26.71
CA THR A 177 13.28 8.69 25.44
C THR A 177 12.18 7.63 25.35
N ASN A 178 11.04 7.86 25.98
CA ASN A 178 9.83 7.11 25.68
C ASN A 178 9.16 7.77 24.49
N VAL A 179 9.54 7.34 23.28
CA VAL A 179 8.77 7.61 22.08
C VAL A 179 7.44 6.90 22.24
N ASP A 180 6.40 7.69 22.52
CA ASP A 180 5.04 7.21 22.59
C ASP A 180 4.62 6.76 21.18
N MET A 181 4.76 5.44 20.93
CA MET A 181 4.41 4.78 19.66
C MET A 181 2.92 4.89 19.33
N ASN A 182 2.11 5.49 20.24
CA ASN A 182 0.68 5.73 20.04
C ASN A 182 0.38 7.02 19.25
N LYS A 183 1.39 7.76 18.80
CA LYS A 183 1.22 8.96 17.97
C LYS A 183 1.73 8.80 16.55
N ILE A 184 1.52 7.63 15.95
CA ILE A 184 1.51 7.55 14.49
C ILE A 184 0.20 8.22 14.06
N PRO A 185 0.21 9.31 13.30
CA PRO A 185 -1.00 9.87 12.77
C PRO A 185 -1.56 8.86 11.74
N VAL A 186 -2.40 7.96 12.19
CA VAL A 186 -3.30 7.21 11.32
C VAL A 186 -4.30 8.24 10.81
N THR A 187 -3.90 8.96 9.76
CA THR A 187 -4.77 9.92 9.12
C THR A 187 -5.99 9.18 8.59
N ASN A 188 -7.09 9.37 9.30
CA ASN A 188 -8.45 9.08 8.85
C ASN A 188 -9.05 7.69 9.05
N VAL A 189 -8.95 7.12 10.24
CA VAL A 189 -10.03 6.22 10.68
C VAL A 189 -10.60 6.75 12.01
N GLN A 190 -11.07 8.00 12.04
CA GLN A 190 -11.98 8.40 13.09
C GLN A 190 -13.42 8.14 12.61
N PRO A 191 -14.16 7.25 13.28
CA PRO A 191 -15.60 7.19 13.06
C PRO A 191 -16.20 8.53 13.53
N LYS A 192 -16.80 9.26 12.57
CA LYS A 192 -17.64 10.42 12.89
C LYS A 192 -18.72 9.95 13.86
N PRO A 193 -18.88 10.58 15.05
CA PRO A 193 -19.95 10.19 15.96
C PRO A 193 -21.30 10.32 15.26
N PRO A 194 -22.27 9.44 15.59
CA PRO A 194 -23.61 9.51 15.02
C PRO A 194 -24.18 10.90 15.24
N LEU A 195 -24.67 11.52 14.17
CA LEU A 195 -25.46 12.74 14.26
C LEU A 195 -26.65 12.44 15.15
N ALA A 196 -26.73 13.13 16.27
CA ALA A 196 -27.90 13.08 17.14
C ALA A 196 -29.14 13.50 16.32
N ASN A 197 -30.06 12.56 16.17
CA ASN A 197 -31.38 12.80 15.59
C ASN A 197 -32.12 13.81 16.48
N LYS A 198 -32.07 15.08 16.13
CA LYS A 198 -33.05 16.07 16.59
C LYS A 198 -34.23 15.96 15.62
N ASP A 199 -35.25 15.28 16.02
CA ASP A 199 -36.64 15.55 15.64
C ASP A 199 -37.51 14.40 16.10
N ALA A 200 -37.92 14.49 17.37
CA ALA A 200 -39.12 13.85 17.86
C ALA A 200 -39.71 14.76 18.95
N THR A 201 -40.13 15.93 18.55
CA THR A 201 -41.05 16.70 19.39
C THR A 201 -42.43 16.54 18.77
N GLY A 202 -43.25 15.77 19.51
CA GLY A 202 -44.62 15.56 19.16
C GLY A 202 -45.44 16.86 19.25
N GLU A 203 -46.35 17.02 18.36
CA GLU A 203 -47.48 17.94 18.49
C GLU A 203 -48.78 17.13 18.50
N LYS A 204 -49.27 16.90 19.73
CA LYS A 204 -50.68 16.59 19.95
C LYS A 204 -51.45 17.88 19.86
N LYS A 205 -52.38 18.01 18.91
CA LYS A 205 -53.58 18.90 19.09
C LYS A 205 -54.80 18.23 18.48
N LYS A 206 -55.73 18.06 19.36
CA LYS A 206 -57.22 18.00 19.24
C LYS A 206 -57.84 17.22 18.11
#